data_0b313fa3509100178c86f0547cc97f83
#
_entry.id   0b313fa3509100178c86f0547cc97f83
#
_cell.length_a   1.000
_cell.length_b   1.000
_cell.length_c   1.000
_cell.angle_alpha   90.00
_cell.angle_beta   90.00
_cell.angle_gamma   90.00
#
_symmetry.space_group_name_H-M   'P 1'
#
loop_
_entity.id
_entity.type
_entity.pdbx_description
1 polymer ?
#
loop_
_entity_poly.entity_id
_entity_poly.type
_entity_poly.pdbx_seq_one_letter_code
_entity_poly.pdbx_strand_id
1 'polypeptide(L)'
;MVRGIEKFKEFFAGYEDNYVIIGGTACEVHEEIYAQNPRATKDIDIILIVEALSSDFVAKFWEFVKVAGYVSRNKGTGEGEQRHEYYRFKEPSAPEFPYQVELFSRNPGLVNFPEDAHITPVPVDEDLSSLSAILMDDDYYNFTIAHSRLEYGVHIANIESLICLKCKAYLEMLGRKDNGEQVDSRHIAKHKKDCLLYTSDAA
;
A
#
# COMPACT_ATOMS: atom_id res chain seq x y z
N MET A 1 -0.35 -17.99 -3.95
CA MET A 1 -1.29 -17.06 -3.24
C MET A 1 -0.53 -16.37 -2.11
N VAL A 2 -0.69 -15.07 -1.97
CA VAL A 2 -0.01 -14.23 -0.97
C VAL A 2 -0.29 -14.73 0.44
N ARG A 3 0.77 -14.86 1.26
CA ARG A 3 0.60 -15.21 2.68
C ARG A 3 -0.30 -14.19 3.37
N GLY A 4 -1.33 -14.66 4.06
CA GLY A 4 -2.25 -13.84 4.86
C GLY A 4 -3.34 -13.12 4.10
N ILE A 5 -3.44 -13.27 2.76
CA ILE A 5 -4.51 -12.63 1.99
C ILE A 5 -5.89 -13.13 2.40
N GLU A 6 -6.04 -14.41 2.74
CA GLU A 6 -7.33 -14.95 3.19
C GLU A 6 -7.75 -14.33 4.54
N LYS A 7 -6.79 -14.13 5.47
CA LYS A 7 -7.08 -13.42 6.71
C LYS A 7 -7.45 -11.95 6.48
N PHE A 8 -6.77 -11.30 5.55
CA PHE A 8 -7.12 -9.93 5.15
C PHE A 8 -8.56 -9.88 4.60
N LYS A 9 -8.94 -10.79 3.70
CA LYS A 9 -10.30 -10.90 3.16
C LYS A 9 -11.35 -11.11 4.25
N GLU A 10 -11.10 -12.04 5.17
CA GLU A 10 -12.02 -12.32 6.29
C GLU A 10 -12.26 -11.07 7.15
N PHE A 11 -11.19 -10.33 7.47
CA PHE A 11 -11.29 -9.14 8.31
C PHE A 11 -12.01 -7.97 7.63
N PHE A 12 -11.78 -7.78 6.34
CA PHE A 12 -12.27 -6.62 5.60
C PHE A 12 -13.45 -6.93 4.68
N ALA A 13 -14.11 -8.08 4.88
CA ALA A 13 -15.36 -8.40 4.20
C ALA A 13 -16.44 -7.32 4.51
N GLY A 14 -16.96 -6.69 3.47
CA GLY A 14 -17.90 -5.56 3.55
C GLY A 14 -17.24 -4.18 3.67
N TYR A 15 -15.90 -4.12 3.58
CA TYR A 15 -15.12 -2.87 3.57
C TYR A 15 -14.31 -2.71 2.28
N GLU A 16 -14.65 -3.44 1.23
CA GLU A 16 -13.91 -3.47 -0.03
C GLU A 16 -13.84 -2.08 -0.69
N ASP A 17 -14.84 -1.23 -0.46
CA ASP A 17 -14.89 0.14 -0.98
C ASP A 17 -13.97 1.13 -0.24
N ASN A 18 -13.33 0.71 0.85
CA ASN A 18 -12.47 1.58 1.66
C ASN A 18 -11.00 1.54 1.25
N TYR A 19 -10.62 0.57 0.40
CA TYR A 19 -9.23 0.37 0.03
C TYR A 19 -9.08 -0.21 -1.39
N VAL A 20 -7.87 -0.06 -1.95
CA VAL A 20 -7.42 -0.78 -3.16
C VAL A 20 -6.08 -1.44 -2.89
N ILE A 21 -5.98 -2.75 -3.08
CA ILE A 21 -4.69 -3.46 -3.03
C ILE A 21 -3.90 -3.13 -4.29
N ILE A 22 -2.62 -2.79 -4.10
CA ILE A 22 -1.66 -2.49 -5.15
C ILE A 22 -0.40 -3.37 -5.01
N GLY A 23 0.63 -3.03 -5.73
CA GLY A 23 1.96 -3.64 -5.54
C GLY A 23 2.05 -5.10 -5.94
N GLY A 24 2.89 -5.85 -5.25
CA GLY A 24 3.18 -7.25 -5.55
C GLY A 24 1.99 -8.18 -5.34
N THR A 25 1.16 -7.91 -4.35
CA THR A 25 -0.03 -8.70 -4.04
C THR A 25 -1.08 -8.61 -5.14
N ALA A 26 -1.39 -7.40 -5.65
CA ALA A 26 -2.29 -7.25 -6.78
C ALA A 26 -1.74 -7.95 -8.04
N CYS A 27 -0.43 -7.86 -8.27
CA CYS A 27 0.23 -8.57 -9.36
C CYS A 27 0.04 -10.10 -9.24
N GLU A 28 0.28 -10.67 -8.05
CA GLU A 28 0.14 -12.12 -7.83
C GLU A 28 -1.30 -12.60 -8.07
N VAL A 29 -2.31 -11.81 -7.65
CA VAL A 29 -3.71 -12.13 -7.94
C VAL A 29 -3.97 -12.15 -9.45
N HIS A 30 -3.47 -11.17 -10.22
CA HIS A 30 -3.61 -11.17 -11.67
C HIS A 30 -2.87 -12.36 -12.32
N GLU A 31 -1.66 -12.67 -11.90
CA GLU A 31 -0.87 -13.79 -12.42
C GLU A 31 -1.54 -15.14 -12.16
N GLU A 32 -2.19 -15.32 -11.00
CA GLU A 32 -3.01 -16.51 -10.72
C GLU A 32 -4.20 -16.62 -11.68
N ILE A 33 -4.88 -15.50 -12.01
CA ILE A 33 -5.99 -15.48 -12.97
C ILE A 33 -5.51 -15.96 -14.35
N TYR A 34 -4.31 -15.55 -14.77
CA TYR A 34 -3.75 -15.89 -16.08
C TYR A 34 -2.89 -17.16 -16.08
N ALA A 35 -2.92 -17.95 -14.99
CA ALA A 35 -2.18 -19.19 -14.82
C ALA A 35 -0.65 -19.05 -15.03
N GLN A 36 -0.11 -17.87 -14.72
CA GLN A 36 1.33 -17.62 -14.72
C GLN A 36 1.95 -18.03 -13.37
N ASN A 37 3.26 -18.18 -13.33
CA ASN A 37 3.98 -18.48 -12.09
C ASN A 37 4.29 -17.19 -11.33
N PRO A 38 3.48 -16.82 -10.32
CA PRO A 38 3.67 -15.58 -9.59
C PRO A 38 4.98 -15.59 -8.82
N ARG A 39 5.59 -14.41 -8.73
CA ARG A 39 6.65 -14.20 -7.77
C ARG A 39 6.04 -14.05 -6.38
N ALA A 40 6.36 -15.00 -5.48
CA ALA A 40 5.86 -14.95 -4.10
C ALA A 40 6.12 -13.59 -3.45
N THR A 41 5.06 -12.91 -3.05
CA THR A 41 5.10 -11.69 -2.24
C THR A 41 4.65 -12.00 -0.81
N LYS A 42 5.04 -11.16 0.14
CA LYS A 42 4.73 -11.32 1.56
C LYS A 42 4.02 -10.11 2.13
N ASP A 43 3.99 -9.04 1.35
CA ASP A 43 3.59 -7.71 1.78
C ASP A 43 2.30 -7.34 1.06
N ILE A 44 1.36 -6.72 1.77
CA ILE A 44 0.15 -6.13 1.19
C ILE A 44 0.30 -4.62 1.24
N ASP A 45 0.33 -3.99 0.06
CA ASP A 45 0.31 -2.56 -0.11
C ASP A 45 -1.12 -2.13 -0.43
N ILE A 46 -1.69 -1.21 0.33
CA ILE A 46 -3.07 -0.74 0.12
C ILE A 46 -3.15 0.78 0.01
N ILE A 47 -3.93 1.25 -0.95
CA ILE A 47 -4.38 2.63 -1.01
C ILE A 47 -5.65 2.74 -0.17
N LEU A 48 -5.68 3.67 0.77
CA LEU A 48 -6.88 4.04 1.50
C LEU A 48 -7.69 5.03 0.67
N ILE A 49 -8.96 4.71 0.41
CA ILE A 49 -9.87 5.58 -0.34
C ILE A 49 -10.43 6.63 0.62
N VAL A 50 -9.82 7.81 0.62
CA VAL A 50 -10.12 8.89 1.59
C VAL A 50 -11.61 9.26 1.60
N GLU A 51 -12.25 9.24 0.44
CA GLU A 51 -13.65 9.59 0.26
C GLU A 51 -14.63 8.56 0.84
N ALA A 52 -14.17 7.33 1.05
CA ALA A 52 -14.95 6.22 1.56
C ALA A 52 -14.56 5.80 2.99
N LEU A 53 -13.53 6.41 3.56
CA LEU A 53 -13.07 6.08 4.90
C LEU A 53 -14.16 6.36 5.95
N SER A 54 -14.38 5.36 6.80
CA SER A 54 -15.28 5.46 7.93
C SER A 54 -14.56 5.12 9.24
N SER A 55 -15.09 5.62 10.36
CA SER A 55 -14.60 5.26 11.71
C SER A 55 -14.66 3.75 11.93
N ASP A 56 -15.69 3.07 11.41
CA ASP A 56 -15.83 1.61 11.52
C ASP A 56 -14.71 0.87 10.79
N PHE A 57 -14.33 1.32 9.57
CA PHE A 57 -13.18 0.74 8.86
C PHE A 57 -11.90 0.93 9.65
N VAL A 58 -11.65 2.13 10.18
CA VAL A 58 -10.44 2.43 10.95
C VAL A 58 -10.39 1.60 12.23
N ALA A 59 -11.50 1.47 12.95
CA ALA A 59 -11.61 0.60 14.13
C ALA A 59 -11.32 -0.87 13.76
N LYS A 60 -11.87 -1.33 12.61
CA LYS A 60 -11.63 -2.68 12.10
C LYS A 60 -10.17 -2.91 11.70
N PHE A 61 -9.53 -1.89 11.12
CA PHE A 61 -8.11 -1.95 10.79
C PHE A 61 -7.23 -2.08 12.06
N TRP A 62 -7.54 -1.32 13.10
CA TRP A 62 -6.83 -1.45 14.38
C TRP A 62 -7.07 -2.79 15.07
N GLU A 63 -8.29 -3.35 14.97
CA GLU A 63 -8.55 -4.73 15.42
C GLU A 63 -7.66 -5.73 14.68
N PHE A 64 -7.55 -5.61 13.34
CA PHE A 64 -6.67 -6.43 12.52
C PHE A 64 -5.21 -6.33 12.95
N VAL A 65 -4.69 -5.12 13.14
CA VAL A 65 -3.32 -4.88 13.62
C VAL A 65 -3.07 -5.52 14.98
N LYS A 66 -4.03 -5.37 15.91
CA LYS A 66 -3.94 -5.92 17.26
C LYS A 66 -3.99 -7.44 17.28
N VAL A 67 -4.92 -8.06 16.55
CA VAL A 67 -5.07 -9.53 16.48
C VAL A 67 -3.87 -10.19 15.82
N ALA A 68 -3.34 -9.57 14.76
CA ALA A 68 -2.11 -10.03 14.11
C ALA A 68 -0.87 -9.89 15.01
N GLY A 69 -0.90 -8.99 15.99
CA GLY A 69 0.25 -8.69 16.84
C GLY A 69 1.41 -8.06 16.06
N TYR A 70 1.09 -7.13 15.15
CA TYR A 70 2.11 -6.42 14.39
C TYR A 70 2.95 -5.51 15.26
N VAL A 71 4.23 -5.41 14.92
CA VAL A 71 5.16 -4.44 15.51
C VAL A 71 5.04 -3.12 14.74
N SER A 72 4.55 -2.06 15.41
CA SER A 72 4.64 -0.70 14.86
C SER A 72 6.03 -0.14 15.14
N ARG A 73 6.70 0.39 14.11
CA ARG A 73 7.97 1.09 14.31
C ARG A 73 7.72 2.51 14.77
N ASN A 74 8.22 2.83 15.97
CA ASN A 74 8.40 4.21 16.40
C ASN A 74 9.69 4.73 15.77
N LYS A 75 9.63 5.70 14.86
CA LYS A 75 10.81 6.50 14.53
C LYS A 75 11.03 7.52 15.66
N GLY A 76 11.90 7.19 16.61
CA GLY A 76 12.46 8.18 17.53
C GLY A 76 13.44 9.06 16.77
N THR A 77 13.07 10.30 16.48
CA THR A 77 14.01 11.38 16.24
C THR A 77 14.14 12.14 17.55
N GLY A 78 15.39 12.34 18.02
CA GLY A 78 15.72 12.88 19.33
C GLY A 78 14.92 14.11 19.76
N GLU A 79 14.75 14.25 21.07
CA GLU A 79 14.22 15.39 21.83
C GLU A 79 13.06 16.17 21.16
N GLY A 80 11.84 15.68 21.32
CA GLY A 80 10.60 16.31 20.87
C GLY A 80 9.57 15.25 20.53
N GLU A 81 8.32 15.49 20.88
CA GLU A 81 7.16 14.61 20.77
C GLU A 81 7.29 13.45 19.76
N GLN A 82 7.24 12.22 20.26
CA GLN A 82 7.21 11.01 19.41
C GLN A 82 5.92 11.02 18.58
N ARG A 83 6.02 11.46 17.32
CA ARG A 83 4.94 11.24 16.36
C ARG A 83 4.98 9.78 15.95
N HIS A 84 3.96 9.03 16.35
CA HIS A 84 3.76 7.66 15.90
C HIS A 84 3.25 7.68 14.46
N GLU A 85 4.08 7.21 13.51
CA GLU A 85 3.71 7.07 12.11
C GLU A 85 3.14 5.66 11.88
N TYR A 86 1.84 5.52 11.94
CA TYR A 86 1.15 4.24 11.78
C TYR A 86 0.76 3.99 10.32
N TYR A 87 1.73 3.80 9.45
CA TYR A 87 1.50 3.49 8.03
C TYR A 87 2.14 2.19 7.56
N ARG A 88 3.00 1.58 8.37
CA ARG A 88 3.70 0.33 8.05
C ARG A 88 3.72 -0.59 9.25
N PHE A 89 3.09 -1.75 9.09
CA PHE A 89 2.93 -2.78 10.12
C PHE A 89 3.68 -4.02 9.66
N LYS A 90 4.57 -4.55 10.49
CA LYS A 90 5.46 -5.66 10.13
C LYS A 90 5.50 -6.74 11.19
N GLU A 91 5.99 -7.91 10.79
CA GLU A 91 6.37 -8.99 11.68
C GLU A 91 5.23 -9.40 12.62
N PRO A 92 4.09 -9.87 12.07
CA PRO A 92 2.99 -10.31 12.90
C PRO A 92 3.40 -11.50 13.77
N SER A 93 2.94 -11.54 15.02
CA SER A 93 3.12 -12.70 15.89
C SER A 93 2.26 -13.89 15.45
N ALA A 94 1.15 -13.64 14.76
CA ALA A 94 0.26 -14.64 14.18
C ALA A 94 0.68 -14.97 12.73
N PRO A 95 1.15 -16.21 12.44
CA PRO A 95 1.77 -16.56 11.16
C PRO A 95 0.80 -16.60 9.97
N GLU A 96 -0.50 -16.65 10.21
CA GLU A 96 -1.55 -16.63 9.19
C GLU A 96 -1.82 -15.24 8.62
N PHE A 97 -1.26 -14.18 9.21
CA PHE A 97 -1.39 -12.80 8.74
C PHE A 97 -0.30 -12.43 7.72
N PRO A 98 -0.52 -11.38 6.88
CA PRO A 98 0.50 -10.85 5.99
C PRO A 98 1.75 -10.45 6.76
N TYR A 99 2.94 -10.65 6.17
CA TYR A 99 4.19 -10.29 6.84
C TYR A 99 4.33 -8.79 7.05
N GLN A 100 3.81 -8.02 6.12
CA GLN A 100 3.80 -6.55 6.18
C GLN A 100 2.52 -6.01 5.55
N VAL A 101 2.00 -4.92 6.10
CA VAL A 101 0.97 -4.07 5.47
C VAL A 101 1.48 -2.65 5.42
N GLU A 102 1.40 -2.01 4.24
CA GLU A 102 1.71 -0.60 4.04
C GLU A 102 0.50 0.17 3.56
N LEU A 103 0.31 1.37 4.10
CA LEU A 103 -0.78 2.25 3.77
C LEU A 103 -0.30 3.39 2.86
N PHE A 104 -1.04 3.62 1.78
CA PHE A 104 -0.87 4.72 0.85
C PHE A 104 -2.16 5.54 0.81
N SER A 105 -2.06 6.83 0.54
CA SER A 105 -3.22 7.70 0.36
C SER A 105 -2.82 8.98 -0.36
N ARG A 106 -3.80 9.77 -0.80
CA ARG A 106 -3.59 11.16 -1.20
C ARG A 106 -3.75 12.10 0.00
N ASN A 107 -3.32 13.35 -0.17
CA ASN A 107 -3.59 14.39 0.82
C ASN A 107 -5.12 14.64 0.87
N PRO A 108 -5.77 14.47 2.05
CA PRO A 108 -7.20 14.73 2.18
C PRO A 108 -7.59 16.20 2.09
N GLY A 109 -6.64 17.12 1.83
CA GLY A 109 -6.89 18.57 1.76
C GLY A 109 -7.11 19.25 3.11
N LEU A 110 -6.99 18.53 4.22
CA LEU A 110 -7.27 19.03 5.57
C LEU A 110 -6.07 19.75 6.20
N VAL A 111 -4.87 19.55 5.67
CA VAL A 111 -3.63 20.10 6.23
C VAL A 111 -2.69 20.55 5.12
N ASN A 112 -2.07 21.73 5.27
CA ASN A 112 -0.97 22.16 4.42
C ASN A 112 0.30 21.42 4.86
N PHE A 113 0.86 20.59 3.98
CA PHE A 113 2.12 19.89 4.21
C PHE A 113 3.31 20.69 3.69
N PRO A 114 4.50 20.52 4.29
CA PRO A 114 5.75 20.94 3.67
C PRO A 114 5.92 20.26 2.30
N GLU A 115 6.59 20.95 1.34
CA GLU A 115 6.82 20.41 -0.02
C GLU A 115 7.59 19.07 -0.04
N ASP A 116 8.31 18.75 1.03
CA ASP A 116 9.09 17.53 1.22
C ASP A 116 8.36 16.44 2.05
N ALA A 117 7.09 16.65 2.38
CA ALA A 117 6.33 15.65 3.13
C ALA A 117 6.06 14.40 2.28
N HIS A 118 6.36 13.23 2.84
CA HIS A 118 6.12 11.94 2.21
C HIS A 118 4.99 11.13 2.88
N ILE A 119 4.40 11.64 3.95
CA ILE A 119 3.40 10.95 4.76
C ILE A 119 2.29 11.92 5.09
N THR A 120 1.05 11.47 4.92
CA THR A 120 -0.16 12.21 5.26
C THR A 120 -0.92 11.55 6.40
N PRO A 121 -1.44 12.29 7.39
CA PRO A 121 -2.41 11.74 8.33
C PRO A 121 -3.69 11.35 7.59
N VAL A 122 -4.26 10.23 8.01
CA VAL A 122 -5.55 9.77 7.51
C VAL A 122 -6.63 10.35 8.42
N PRO A 123 -7.67 11.00 7.86
CA PRO A 123 -8.74 11.58 8.66
C PRO A 123 -9.47 10.47 9.42
N VAL A 124 -9.56 10.62 10.73
CA VAL A 124 -10.30 9.75 11.64
C VAL A 124 -10.99 10.63 12.68
N ASP A 125 -12.11 10.14 13.24
CA ASP A 125 -12.78 10.82 14.33
C ASP A 125 -11.83 10.96 15.53
N GLU A 126 -12.03 12.01 16.33
CA GLU A 126 -11.11 12.48 17.39
C GLU A 126 -10.76 11.42 18.45
N ASP A 127 -11.57 10.38 18.60
CA ASP A 127 -11.41 9.32 19.61
C ASP A 127 -10.60 8.10 19.16
N LEU A 128 -10.16 8.04 17.89
CA LEU A 128 -9.39 6.92 17.34
C LEU A 128 -7.92 7.29 17.15
N SER A 129 -7.03 6.32 17.42
CA SER A 129 -5.61 6.46 17.11
C SER A 129 -5.43 6.73 15.62
N SER A 130 -4.79 7.84 15.29
CA SER A 130 -4.59 8.27 13.91
C SER A 130 -3.79 7.26 13.10
N LEU A 131 -4.31 6.86 11.94
CA LEU A 131 -3.52 6.21 10.90
C LEU A 131 -2.70 7.27 10.15
N SER A 132 -1.59 6.83 9.58
CA SER A 132 -0.80 7.61 8.62
C SER A 132 -0.69 6.81 7.32
N ALA A 133 -0.46 7.47 6.21
CA ALA A 133 -0.26 6.81 4.92
C ALA A 133 0.88 7.48 4.15
N ILE A 134 1.55 6.71 3.28
CA ILE A 134 2.53 7.25 2.34
C ILE A 134 1.78 8.12 1.34
N LEU A 135 2.23 9.36 1.17
CA LEU A 135 1.59 10.33 0.28
C LEU A 135 1.76 9.92 -1.18
N MET A 136 0.66 9.87 -1.89
CA MET A 136 0.61 9.65 -3.34
C MET A 136 0.27 10.95 -4.05
N ASP A 137 0.79 11.09 -5.26
CA ASP A 137 0.36 12.10 -6.22
C ASP A 137 -1.12 11.89 -6.60
N ASP A 138 -1.90 12.97 -6.67
CA ASP A 138 -3.34 12.93 -6.91
C ASP A 138 -3.71 12.27 -8.25
N ASP A 139 -2.93 12.49 -9.30
CA ASP A 139 -3.20 11.89 -10.61
C ASP A 139 -3.06 10.36 -10.57
N TYR A 140 -1.99 9.86 -9.92
CA TYR A 140 -1.79 8.42 -9.74
C TYR A 140 -2.84 7.80 -8.81
N TYR A 141 -3.20 8.51 -7.73
CA TYR A 141 -4.26 8.08 -6.83
C TYR A 141 -5.59 7.95 -7.57
N ASN A 142 -6.07 9.03 -8.22
CA ASN A 142 -7.34 9.06 -8.92
C ASN A 142 -7.39 8.04 -10.06
N PHE A 143 -6.28 7.92 -10.83
CA PHE A 143 -6.17 6.93 -11.89
C PHE A 143 -6.31 5.50 -11.34
N THR A 144 -5.62 5.19 -10.23
CA THR A 144 -5.65 3.84 -9.64
C THR A 144 -7.03 3.50 -9.09
N ILE A 145 -7.69 4.44 -8.40
CA ILE A 145 -9.06 4.22 -7.91
C ILE A 145 -10.02 3.97 -9.08
N ALA A 146 -9.96 4.80 -10.14
CA ALA A 146 -10.80 4.64 -11.32
C ALA A 146 -10.54 3.35 -12.11
N HIS A 147 -9.33 2.79 -12.01
CA HIS A 147 -8.89 1.57 -12.69
C HIS A 147 -8.58 0.47 -11.67
N SER A 148 -9.58 0.16 -10.86
CA SER A 148 -9.56 -0.91 -9.87
C SER A 148 -10.89 -1.66 -9.88
N ARG A 149 -10.91 -2.87 -9.35
CA ARG A 149 -12.11 -3.70 -9.32
C ARG A 149 -12.11 -4.70 -8.17
N LEU A 150 -13.30 -5.18 -7.82
CA LEU A 150 -13.44 -6.29 -6.90
C LEU A 150 -13.07 -7.60 -7.63
N GLU A 151 -12.10 -8.32 -7.10
CA GLU A 151 -11.62 -9.58 -7.64
C GLU A 151 -11.24 -10.51 -6.48
N TYR A 152 -11.69 -11.77 -6.52
CA TYR A 152 -11.44 -12.76 -5.45
C TYR A 152 -11.80 -12.30 -4.02
N GLY A 153 -12.79 -11.41 -3.89
CA GLY A 153 -13.23 -10.86 -2.61
C GLY A 153 -12.29 -9.80 -2.01
N VAL A 154 -11.44 -9.19 -2.82
CA VAL A 154 -10.65 -8.01 -2.50
C VAL A 154 -10.73 -6.98 -3.61
N HIS A 155 -10.61 -5.70 -3.26
CA HIS A 155 -10.53 -4.63 -4.24
C HIS A 155 -9.07 -4.46 -4.67
N ILE A 156 -8.79 -4.67 -5.95
CA ILE A 156 -7.42 -4.63 -6.51
C ILE A 156 -7.30 -3.64 -7.67
N ALA A 157 -6.13 -3.04 -7.80
CA ALA A 157 -5.79 -2.23 -8.97
C ALA A 157 -5.71 -3.09 -10.23
N ASN A 158 -6.19 -2.58 -11.36
CA ASN A 158 -6.02 -3.20 -12.66
C ASN A 158 -4.55 -3.19 -13.12
N ILE A 159 -4.23 -4.00 -14.13
CA ILE A 159 -2.87 -4.13 -14.67
C ILE A 159 -2.33 -2.78 -15.15
N GLU A 160 -3.15 -1.95 -15.80
CA GLU A 160 -2.77 -0.62 -16.28
C GLU A 160 -2.29 0.28 -15.14
N SER A 161 -3.01 0.30 -14.02
CA SER A 161 -2.63 1.05 -12.84
C SER A 161 -1.33 0.54 -12.23
N LEU A 162 -1.17 -0.79 -12.17
CA LEU A 162 0.05 -1.41 -11.65
C LEU A 162 1.26 -1.06 -12.51
N ILE A 163 1.13 -1.06 -13.84
CA ILE A 163 2.19 -0.63 -14.77
C ILE A 163 2.56 0.83 -14.48
N CYS A 164 1.57 1.74 -14.41
CA CYS A 164 1.81 3.16 -14.13
C CYS A 164 2.54 3.38 -12.80
N LEU A 165 2.09 2.74 -11.72
CA LEU A 165 2.72 2.84 -10.40
C LEU A 165 4.16 2.28 -10.39
N LYS A 166 4.41 1.16 -11.06
CA LYS A 166 5.74 0.56 -11.18
C LYS A 166 6.68 1.42 -12.01
N CYS A 167 6.19 1.99 -13.13
CA CYS A 167 6.96 2.92 -13.95
C CYS A 167 7.32 4.18 -13.17
N LYS A 168 6.38 4.77 -12.42
CA LYS A 168 6.64 5.91 -11.54
C LYS A 168 7.76 5.60 -10.54
N ALA A 169 7.61 4.51 -9.78
CA ALA A 169 8.61 4.09 -8.79
C ALA A 169 9.99 3.85 -9.42
N TYR A 170 10.04 3.28 -10.64
CA TYR A 170 11.28 3.09 -11.39
C TYR A 170 11.95 4.42 -11.74
N LEU A 171 11.20 5.37 -12.30
CA LEU A 171 11.70 6.68 -12.72
C LEU A 171 12.16 7.53 -11.52
N GLU A 172 11.41 7.52 -10.41
CA GLU A 172 11.80 8.20 -9.18
C GLU A 172 13.11 7.65 -8.60
N MET A 173 13.27 6.32 -8.57
CA MET A 173 14.52 5.70 -8.12
C MET A 173 15.71 6.02 -9.01
N LEU A 174 15.50 6.10 -10.34
CA LEU A 174 16.54 6.54 -11.27
C LEU A 174 16.93 8.00 -11.01
N GLY A 175 15.96 8.90 -10.91
CA GLY A 175 16.20 10.32 -10.63
C GLY A 175 16.97 10.52 -9.32
N ARG A 176 16.59 9.82 -8.26
CA ARG A 176 17.32 9.84 -6.97
C ARG A 176 18.75 9.36 -7.12
N LYS A 177 18.97 8.27 -7.88
CA LYS A 177 20.31 7.76 -8.15
C LYS A 177 21.15 8.76 -8.94
N ASP A 178 20.57 9.40 -9.97
CA ASP A 178 21.25 10.40 -10.80
C ASP A 178 21.61 11.66 -9.99
N ASN A 179 20.81 11.97 -8.96
CA ASN A 179 21.07 13.04 -7.98
C ASN A 179 22.10 12.63 -6.90
N GLY A 180 22.71 11.44 -6.99
CA GLY A 180 23.76 11.00 -6.08
C GLY A 180 23.25 10.36 -4.78
N GLU A 181 21.95 10.09 -4.66
CA GLU A 181 21.41 9.36 -3.52
C GLU A 181 21.77 7.86 -3.57
N GLN A 182 21.96 7.25 -2.40
CA GLN A 182 22.14 5.81 -2.31
C GLN A 182 20.80 5.08 -2.56
N VAL A 183 20.64 4.52 -3.76
CA VAL A 183 19.48 3.70 -4.13
C VAL A 183 19.93 2.27 -4.42
N ASP A 184 19.25 1.29 -3.82
CA ASP A 184 19.55 -0.13 -4.08
C ASP A 184 19.20 -0.49 -5.54
N SER A 185 20.21 -0.82 -6.33
CA SER A 185 20.05 -1.18 -7.75
C SER A 185 19.13 -2.40 -7.97
N ARG A 186 18.97 -3.27 -6.97
CA ARG A 186 18.06 -4.42 -7.03
C ARG A 186 16.60 -3.96 -7.05
N HIS A 187 16.26 -2.87 -6.34
CA HIS A 187 14.92 -2.29 -6.36
C HIS A 187 14.62 -1.66 -7.71
N ILE A 188 15.58 -0.94 -8.30
CA ILE A 188 15.45 -0.38 -9.66
C ILE A 188 15.18 -1.49 -10.67
N ALA A 189 16.00 -2.55 -10.63
CA ALA A 189 15.86 -3.70 -11.53
C ALA A 189 14.53 -4.44 -11.34
N LYS A 190 14.04 -4.54 -10.09
CA LYS A 190 12.75 -5.14 -9.75
C LYS A 190 11.60 -4.39 -10.43
N HIS A 191 11.50 -3.07 -10.23
CA HIS A 191 10.42 -2.28 -10.82
C HIS A 191 10.44 -2.31 -12.34
N LYS A 192 11.63 -2.24 -12.96
CA LYS A 192 11.79 -2.38 -14.41
C LYS A 192 11.28 -3.73 -14.90
N LYS A 193 11.65 -4.83 -14.22
CA LYS A 193 11.21 -6.17 -14.59
C LYS A 193 9.70 -6.32 -14.47
N ASP A 194 9.13 -5.84 -13.38
CA ASP A 194 7.68 -5.89 -13.15
C ASP A 194 6.92 -5.13 -14.27
N CYS A 195 7.39 -3.93 -14.69
CA CYS A 195 6.79 -3.20 -15.82
C CYS A 195 6.83 -4.03 -17.12
N LEU A 196 7.97 -4.65 -17.44
CA LEU A 196 8.14 -5.43 -18.68
C LEU A 196 7.28 -6.70 -18.68
N LEU A 197 7.07 -7.33 -17.54
CA LEU A 197 6.28 -8.54 -17.42
C LEU A 197 4.84 -8.30 -17.91
N TYR A 198 4.23 -7.19 -17.51
CA TYR A 198 2.85 -6.87 -17.86
C TYR A 198 2.67 -6.21 -19.23
N THR A 199 3.73 -5.65 -19.80
CA THR A 199 3.69 -5.07 -21.16
C THR A 199 3.94 -6.10 -22.25
N SER A 200 4.61 -7.23 -21.96
CA SER A 200 4.87 -8.28 -22.92
C SER A 200 3.65 -9.19 -23.17
N ASP A 201 2.71 -9.28 -22.23
CA ASP A 201 1.53 -10.14 -22.33
C ASP A 201 0.29 -9.38 -22.86
N ALA A 202 0.41 -8.10 -23.17
CA ALA A 202 -0.65 -7.27 -23.77
C ALA A 202 -0.60 -7.25 -25.31
N ALA A 203 0.23 -8.08 -25.93
CA ALA A 203 0.41 -8.18 -27.39
C ALA A 203 -0.22 -9.44 -27.99
#